data_3b837d5f5400c285ca006cbf74dbc9f9
#
_entry.id   3b837d5f5400c285ca006cbf74dbc9f9
#
_cell.length_a   1.000
_cell.length_b   1.000
_cell.length_c   1.000
_cell.angle_alpha   90.00
_cell.angle_beta   90.00
_cell.angle_gamma   90.00
#
_symmetry.space_group_name_H-M   'P 1'
#
loop_
_entity.id
_entity.type
_entity.pdbx_description
1 polymer ?
#
loop_
_entity_poly.entity_id
_entity_poly.type
_entity_poly.pdbx_seq_one_letter_code
_entity_poly.pdbx_strand_id
1 'polypeptide(L)'
;PSFKRGVHYPTALVQIATLERCYLFRLTHVGLPVEIAEIFANPNIRKVGLAFKDDINGLRRRRDFKPANCVDLQAIVCKYGIMELGLQKIFAIIFGKKISKAQQLTNWENSHLTAEQARYASTDAWATLSIYLALQKVKPLSKKAVESLKRAEKEAQIQRQMEAMEKKVKGENEKAKGEEI
;
A
#
# COMPACT_ATOMS: atom_id res chain seq x y z
N PRO A 1 -19.72 -1.11 7.13
CA PRO A 1 -20.26 -0.14 6.16
C PRO A 1 -19.51 -0.21 4.84
N SER A 2 -20.21 0.06 3.74
CA SER A 2 -19.56 0.19 2.44
C SER A 2 -18.59 1.39 2.46
N PHE A 3 -17.40 1.23 1.88
CA PHE A 3 -16.41 2.30 1.79
C PHE A 3 -16.99 3.57 1.15
N LYS A 4 -16.90 4.70 1.85
CA LYS A 4 -17.27 6.03 1.33
C LYS A 4 -16.02 6.91 1.31
N ARG A 5 -15.74 7.53 0.16
CA ARG A 5 -14.61 8.44 -0.02
C ARG A 5 -14.76 9.65 0.92
N GLY A 6 -13.69 10.03 1.62
CA GLY A 6 -13.69 11.15 2.57
C GLY A 6 -14.18 10.82 3.98
N VAL A 7 -14.64 9.60 4.23
CA VAL A 7 -15.00 9.13 5.57
C VAL A 7 -13.80 8.41 6.20
N HIS A 8 -13.46 8.81 7.43
CA HIS A 8 -12.43 8.11 8.20
C HIS A 8 -13.04 6.93 8.96
N TYR A 9 -12.61 5.73 8.60
CA TYR A 9 -13.01 4.50 9.28
C TYR A 9 -11.93 4.09 10.29
N PRO A 10 -12.31 3.62 11.49
CA PRO A 10 -11.34 3.04 12.42
C PRO A 10 -10.69 1.81 11.80
N THR A 11 -9.40 1.58 12.08
CA THR A 11 -8.70 0.37 11.64
C THR A 11 -9.44 -0.89 12.10
N ALA A 12 -9.97 -1.68 11.18
CA ALA A 12 -10.76 -2.87 11.49
C ALA A 12 -9.89 -4.13 11.68
N LEU A 13 -8.77 -4.19 10.97
CA LEU A 13 -7.89 -5.36 10.90
C LEU A 13 -6.43 -4.94 10.95
N VAL A 14 -5.62 -5.68 11.71
CA VAL A 14 -4.16 -5.68 11.60
C VAL A 14 -3.72 -7.02 11.07
N GLN A 15 -2.89 -7.00 10.03
CA GLN A 15 -2.28 -8.19 9.43
C GLN A 15 -0.77 -8.15 9.64
N ILE A 16 -0.21 -9.22 10.19
CA ILE A 16 1.22 -9.34 10.46
C ILE A 16 1.72 -10.63 9.84
N ALA A 17 2.69 -10.53 8.93
CA ALA A 17 3.37 -11.68 8.36
C ALA A 17 4.76 -11.87 9.00
N THR A 18 5.08 -13.10 9.33
CA THR A 18 6.43 -13.61 9.56
C THR A 18 6.87 -14.43 8.34
N LEU A 19 8.05 -15.04 8.40
CA LEU A 19 8.51 -15.95 7.34
C LEU A 19 7.64 -17.20 7.20
N GLU A 20 6.98 -17.60 8.27
CA GLU A 20 6.26 -18.88 8.36
C GLU A 20 4.74 -18.71 8.36
N ARG A 21 4.23 -17.61 8.92
CA ARG A 21 2.81 -17.45 9.22
C ARG A 21 2.32 -16.01 8.99
N CYS A 22 1.02 -15.88 8.71
CA CYS A 22 0.30 -14.62 8.77
C CYS A 22 -0.73 -14.65 9.90
N TYR A 23 -0.78 -13.58 10.67
CA TYR A 23 -1.72 -13.37 11.76
C TYR A 23 -2.66 -12.24 11.41
N LEU A 24 -3.97 -12.46 11.62
CA LEU A 24 -5.01 -11.49 11.37
C LEU A 24 -5.71 -11.13 12.69
N PHE A 25 -5.55 -9.89 13.14
CA PHE A 25 -6.12 -9.39 14.38
C PHE A 25 -7.32 -8.48 14.07
N ARG A 26 -8.51 -8.93 14.44
CA ARG A 26 -9.78 -8.21 14.22
C ARG A 26 -9.98 -7.15 15.31
N LEU A 27 -9.50 -5.92 15.06
CA LEU A 27 -9.53 -4.85 16.06
C LEU A 27 -10.95 -4.38 16.42
N THR A 28 -11.93 -4.68 15.58
CA THR A 28 -13.35 -4.46 15.89
C THR A 28 -13.86 -5.35 17.02
N HIS A 29 -13.23 -6.50 17.28
CA HIS A 29 -13.62 -7.46 18.31
C HIS A 29 -12.73 -7.41 19.56
N VAL A 30 -11.43 -7.28 19.36
CA VAL A 30 -10.47 -7.40 20.47
C VAL A 30 -9.76 -6.08 20.83
N GLY A 31 -10.11 -4.98 20.15
CA GLY A 31 -9.35 -3.74 20.27
C GLY A 31 -7.92 -3.90 19.76
N LEU A 32 -6.99 -3.06 20.22
CA LEU A 32 -5.56 -3.25 19.96
C LEU A 32 -4.93 -3.91 21.20
N PRO A 33 -4.57 -5.21 21.11
CA PRO A 33 -3.87 -5.91 22.21
C PRO A 33 -2.58 -5.19 22.59
N VAL A 34 -2.20 -5.25 23.88
CA VAL A 34 -0.97 -4.60 24.37
C VAL A 34 0.26 -5.20 23.70
N GLU A 35 0.27 -6.50 23.50
CA GLU A 35 1.36 -7.24 22.85
C GLU A 35 1.63 -6.76 21.42
N ILE A 36 0.57 -6.41 20.68
CA ILE A 36 0.70 -5.85 19.34
C ILE A 36 1.30 -4.44 19.40
N ALA A 37 0.85 -3.61 20.34
CA ALA A 37 1.43 -2.28 20.54
C ALA A 37 2.92 -2.37 20.93
N GLU A 38 3.28 -3.33 21.80
CA GLU A 38 4.67 -3.61 22.19
C GLU A 38 5.53 -4.06 21.00
N ILE A 39 5.02 -4.92 20.11
CA ILE A 39 5.71 -5.28 18.86
C ILE A 39 6.00 -4.02 18.04
N PHE A 40 5.03 -3.12 17.87
CA PHE A 40 5.23 -1.89 17.13
C PHE A 40 6.20 -0.92 17.82
N ALA A 41 6.26 -0.91 19.13
CA ALA A 41 7.17 -0.06 19.91
C ALA A 41 8.59 -0.65 20.02
N ASN A 42 8.77 -1.95 19.79
CA ASN A 42 10.05 -2.62 20.03
C ASN A 42 11.10 -2.23 18.97
N PRO A 43 12.24 -1.61 19.35
CA PRO A 43 13.29 -1.21 18.41
C PRO A 43 14.05 -2.41 17.81
N ASN A 44 14.03 -3.57 18.46
CA ASN A 44 14.72 -4.78 17.98
C ASN A 44 13.90 -5.56 16.94
N ILE A 45 12.61 -5.28 16.83
CA ILE A 45 11.75 -5.87 15.81
C ILE A 45 11.59 -4.87 14.67
N ARG A 46 11.99 -5.22 13.44
CA ARG A 46 11.76 -4.41 12.26
C ARG A 46 10.35 -4.66 11.74
N LYS A 47 9.56 -3.60 11.66
CA LYS A 47 8.22 -3.61 11.04
C LYS A 47 8.33 -3.03 9.64
N VAL A 48 7.80 -3.76 8.66
CA VAL A 48 7.77 -3.35 7.26
C VAL A 48 6.33 -3.18 6.82
N GLY A 49 6.01 -2.06 6.23
CA GLY A 49 4.68 -1.75 5.69
C GLY A 49 4.76 -1.03 4.35
N LEU A 50 3.61 -0.75 3.78
CA LEU A 50 3.48 0.05 2.58
C LEU A 50 2.45 1.16 2.85
N ALA A 51 2.82 2.43 2.62
CA ALA A 51 2.04 3.61 3.03
C ALA A 51 1.72 3.63 4.54
N PHE A 52 2.65 3.21 5.35
CA PHE A 52 2.51 2.70 6.70
C PHE A 52 2.21 3.77 7.76
N LYS A 53 2.43 5.05 7.43
CA LYS A 53 2.28 6.17 8.37
C LYS A 53 0.86 6.31 8.92
N ASP A 54 -0.13 6.23 8.04
CA ASP A 54 -1.53 6.41 8.43
C ASP A 54 -2.07 5.20 9.20
N ASP A 55 -1.59 4.01 8.87
CA ASP A 55 -1.90 2.78 9.62
C ASP A 55 -1.39 2.87 11.04
N ILE A 56 -0.13 3.26 11.25
CA ILE A 56 0.46 3.49 12.58
C ILE A 56 -0.33 4.54 13.36
N ASN A 57 -0.71 5.65 12.74
CA ASN A 57 -1.52 6.67 13.39
C ASN A 57 -2.91 6.14 13.77
N GLY A 58 -3.51 5.30 12.93
CA GLY A 58 -4.76 4.61 13.21
C GLY A 58 -4.67 3.70 14.45
N LEU A 59 -3.59 2.93 14.56
CA LEU A 59 -3.32 2.07 15.72
C LEU A 59 -3.08 2.88 17.00
N ARG A 60 -2.30 3.96 16.91
CA ARG A 60 -2.03 4.85 18.05
C ARG A 60 -3.27 5.53 18.60
N ARG A 61 -4.29 5.79 17.79
CA ARG A 61 -5.60 6.28 18.28
C ARG A 61 -6.34 5.24 19.14
N ARG A 62 -6.05 3.95 18.97
CA ARG A 62 -6.64 2.88 19.79
C ARG A 62 -5.88 2.62 21.09
N ARG A 63 -4.55 2.75 21.06
CA ARG A 63 -3.66 2.60 22.22
C ARG A 63 -2.40 3.40 21.95
N ASP A 64 -1.99 4.23 22.91
CA ASP A 64 -0.76 5.01 22.76
C ASP A 64 0.47 4.11 22.83
N PHE A 65 1.38 4.28 21.88
CA PHE A 65 2.71 3.68 21.85
C PHE A 65 3.64 4.52 20.96
N LYS A 66 4.93 4.46 21.20
CA LYS A 66 5.94 5.11 20.36
C LYS A 66 6.48 4.11 19.32
N PRO A 67 6.12 4.24 18.04
CA PRO A 67 6.59 3.32 17.02
C PRO A 67 8.11 3.40 16.86
N ALA A 68 8.77 2.26 16.72
CA ALA A 68 10.22 2.14 16.54
C ALA A 68 10.54 1.16 15.40
N ASN A 69 11.67 1.36 14.71
CA ASN A 69 12.18 0.49 13.64
C ASN A 69 11.13 0.12 12.58
N CYS A 70 10.38 1.13 12.11
CA CYS A 70 9.36 1.01 11.08
C CYS A 70 9.95 1.40 9.71
N VAL A 71 9.78 0.55 8.71
CA VAL A 71 10.25 0.75 7.34
C VAL A 71 9.04 0.81 6.41
N ASP A 72 8.88 1.93 5.69
CA ASP A 72 7.88 2.05 4.64
C ASP A 72 8.51 1.69 3.29
N LEU A 73 7.94 0.70 2.59
CA LEU A 73 8.40 0.27 1.28
C LEU A 73 8.37 1.41 0.27
N GLN A 74 7.36 2.28 0.31
CA GLN A 74 7.28 3.43 -0.61
C GLN A 74 8.48 4.37 -0.48
N ALA A 75 9.07 4.47 0.71
CA ALA A 75 10.26 5.29 0.94
C ALA A 75 11.56 4.67 0.44
N ILE A 76 11.59 3.36 0.22
CA ILE A 76 12.84 2.65 -0.12
C ILE A 76 12.88 2.08 -1.53
N VAL A 77 11.73 1.72 -2.14
CA VAL A 77 11.70 1.05 -3.46
C VAL A 77 12.35 1.86 -4.57
N CYS A 78 12.28 3.19 -4.50
CA CYS A 78 12.93 4.06 -5.48
C CYS A 78 14.47 3.92 -5.48
N LYS A 79 15.08 3.51 -4.37
CA LYS A 79 16.51 3.22 -4.29
C LYS A 79 16.92 1.99 -5.12
N TYR A 80 15.94 1.21 -5.55
CA TYR A 80 16.14 0.00 -6.37
C TYR A 80 15.57 0.17 -7.79
N GLY A 81 15.31 1.42 -8.21
CA GLY A 81 14.81 1.75 -9.55
C GLY A 81 13.30 1.55 -9.74
N ILE A 82 12.55 1.30 -8.67
CA ILE A 82 11.09 1.11 -8.74
C ILE A 82 10.41 2.43 -8.38
N MET A 83 9.71 3.04 -9.34
CA MET A 83 8.98 4.30 -9.15
C MET A 83 7.51 4.08 -8.81
N GLU A 84 7.01 2.86 -8.89
CA GLU A 84 5.65 2.48 -8.52
C GLU A 84 5.50 2.43 -6.99
N LEU A 85 4.32 2.85 -6.49
CA LEU A 85 4.04 2.96 -5.06
C LEU A 85 2.98 1.95 -4.58
N GLY A 86 2.27 1.29 -5.49
CA GLY A 86 1.24 0.30 -5.16
C GLY A 86 1.80 -1.09 -4.97
N LEU A 87 1.35 -1.82 -3.92
CA LEU A 87 1.83 -3.16 -3.57
C LEU A 87 1.85 -4.11 -4.76
N GLN A 88 0.72 -4.21 -5.49
CA GLN A 88 0.58 -5.15 -6.61
C GLN A 88 1.56 -4.85 -7.75
N LYS A 89 1.80 -3.56 -8.03
CA LYS A 89 2.72 -3.14 -9.08
C LYS A 89 4.17 -3.42 -8.69
N ILE A 90 4.56 -3.06 -7.45
CA ILE A 90 5.90 -3.36 -6.91
C ILE A 90 6.14 -4.87 -6.92
N PHE A 91 5.16 -5.66 -6.46
CA PHE A 91 5.26 -7.12 -6.44
C PHE A 91 5.41 -7.70 -7.85
N ALA A 92 4.62 -7.19 -8.83
CA ALA A 92 4.71 -7.63 -10.22
C ALA A 92 6.08 -7.31 -10.86
N ILE A 93 6.67 -6.16 -10.56
CA ILE A 93 8.01 -5.78 -11.04
C ILE A 93 9.08 -6.74 -10.49
N ILE A 94 9.01 -7.08 -9.20
CA ILE A 94 10.04 -7.89 -8.53
C ILE A 94 9.90 -9.38 -8.85
N PHE A 95 8.66 -9.90 -8.88
CA PHE A 95 8.40 -11.34 -8.94
C PHE A 95 7.78 -11.81 -10.27
N GLY A 96 7.41 -10.91 -11.18
CA GLY A 96 6.72 -11.25 -12.43
C GLY A 96 5.31 -11.83 -12.22
N LYS A 97 4.70 -11.66 -11.04
CA LYS A 97 3.41 -12.24 -10.66
C LYS A 97 2.42 -11.14 -10.25
N LYS A 98 1.12 -11.40 -10.46
CA LYS A 98 0.04 -10.48 -10.07
C LYS A 98 -0.62 -10.91 -8.76
N ILE A 99 -0.95 -9.94 -7.91
CA ILE A 99 -1.78 -10.12 -6.72
C ILE A 99 -3.18 -9.56 -7.02
N SER A 100 -4.22 -10.31 -6.62
CA SER A 100 -5.62 -9.90 -6.79
C SER A 100 -5.95 -8.65 -5.95
N LYS A 101 -6.87 -7.82 -6.46
CA LYS A 101 -7.48 -6.69 -5.72
C LYS A 101 -8.94 -6.95 -5.33
N ALA A 102 -9.45 -8.14 -5.58
CA ALA A 102 -10.88 -8.43 -5.53
C ALA A 102 -11.54 -8.12 -4.17
N GLN A 103 -10.80 -8.21 -3.06
CA GLN A 103 -11.34 -8.00 -1.72
C GLN A 103 -11.04 -6.60 -1.14
N GLN A 104 -10.33 -5.74 -1.86
CA GLN A 104 -9.86 -4.44 -1.35
C GLN A 104 -10.98 -3.54 -0.82
N LEU A 105 -12.14 -3.51 -1.50
CA LEU A 105 -13.27 -2.65 -1.17
C LEU A 105 -14.43 -3.37 -0.46
N THR A 106 -14.20 -4.59 0.00
CA THR A 106 -15.20 -5.37 0.74
C THR A 106 -15.36 -4.85 2.17
N ASN A 107 -16.43 -5.27 2.87
CA ASN A 107 -16.67 -4.87 4.24
C ASN A 107 -15.80 -5.67 5.23
N TRP A 108 -14.79 -5.01 5.77
CA TRP A 108 -13.84 -5.57 6.74
C TRP A 108 -14.36 -5.56 8.21
N GLU A 109 -15.52 -4.95 8.45
CA GLU A 109 -16.17 -4.87 9.77
C GLU A 109 -17.23 -5.96 9.99
N ASN A 110 -17.48 -6.83 9.01
CA ASN A 110 -18.40 -7.95 9.15
C ASN A 110 -18.07 -8.81 10.38
N SER A 111 -19.06 -9.48 10.96
CA SER A 111 -18.87 -10.37 12.12
C SER A 111 -17.82 -11.46 11.86
N HIS A 112 -17.75 -11.96 10.61
CA HIS A 112 -16.76 -12.95 10.18
C HIS A 112 -16.08 -12.49 8.89
N LEU A 113 -14.80 -12.79 8.76
CA LEU A 113 -14.10 -12.66 7.47
C LEU A 113 -14.38 -13.89 6.64
N THR A 114 -14.61 -13.70 5.34
CA THR A 114 -14.65 -14.83 4.41
C THR A 114 -13.24 -15.41 4.21
N ALA A 115 -13.16 -16.64 3.69
CA ALA A 115 -11.87 -17.26 3.37
C ALA A 115 -11.08 -16.44 2.35
N GLU A 116 -11.78 -15.80 1.39
CA GLU A 116 -11.19 -14.93 0.38
C GLU A 116 -10.62 -13.65 0.99
N GLN A 117 -11.34 -13.02 1.94
CA GLN A 117 -10.85 -11.86 2.69
C GLN A 117 -9.62 -12.21 3.52
N ALA A 118 -9.65 -13.32 4.25
CA ALA A 118 -8.52 -13.78 5.04
C ALA A 118 -7.29 -14.06 4.16
N ARG A 119 -7.50 -14.73 3.01
CA ARG A 119 -6.44 -15.00 2.03
C ARG A 119 -5.87 -13.69 1.46
N TYR A 120 -6.74 -12.74 1.09
CA TYR A 120 -6.33 -11.44 0.56
C TYR A 120 -5.44 -10.69 1.57
N ALA A 121 -5.91 -10.52 2.82
CA ALA A 121 -5.16 -9.83 3.87
C ALA A 121 -3.80 -10.50 4.17
N SER A 122 -3.80 -11.85 4.24
CA SER A 122 -2.56 -12.61 4.45
C SER A 122 -1.60 -12.46 3.26
N THR A 123 -2.11 -12.40 2.03
CA THR A 123 -1.31 -12.21 0.82
C THR A 123 -0.67 -10.82 0.80
N ASP A 124 -1.40 -9.78 1.19
CA ASP A 124 -0.86 -8.40 1.22
C ASP A 124 0.27 -8.28 2.26
N ALA A 125 0.10 -8.84 3.46
CA ALA A 125 1.14 -8.84 4.49
C ALA A 125 2.36 -9.67 4.06
N TRP A 126 2.16 -10.87 3.52
CA TRP A 126 3.22 -11.73 3.01
C TRP A 126 3.97 -11.08 1.83
N ALA A 127 3.26 -10.47 0.89
CA ALA A 127 3.86 -9.80 -0.24
C ALA A 127 4.73 -8.61 0.18
N THR A 128 4.26 -7.83 1.16
CA THR A 128 5.02 -6.72 1.74
C THR A 128 6.35 -7.20 2.34
N LEU A 129 6.33 -8.27 3.13
CA LEU A 129 7.52 -8.88 3.67
C LEU A 129 8.43 -9.44 2.57
N SER A 130 7.86 -10.15 1.59
CA SER A 130 8.59 -10.76 0.48
C SER A 130 9.32 -9.72 -0.37
N ILE A 131 8.68 -8.58 -0.68
CA ILE A 131 9.30 -7.44 -1.36
C ILE A 131 10.52 -6.96 -0.57
N TYR A 132 10.34 -6.70 0.73
CA TYR A 132 11.42 -6.21 1.58
C TYR A 132 12.63 -7.16 1.55
N LEU A 133 12.39 -8.45 1.72
CA LEU A 133 13.46 -9.47 1.72
C LEU A 133 14.15 -9.59 0.36
N ALA A 134 13.41 -9.47 -0.74
CA ALA A 134 13.99 -9.44 -2.07
C ALA A 134 14.91 -8.22 -2.29
N LEU A 135 14.47 -7.05 -1.84
CA LEU A 135 15.27 -5.81 -1.93
C LEU A 135 16.56 -5.89 -1.11
N GLN A 136 16.57 -6.61 0.03
CA GLN A 136 17.80 -6.79 0.83
C GLN A 136 18.91 -7.59 0.09
N LYS A 137 18.55 -8.34 -0.96
CA LYS A 137 19.49 -9.13 -1.76
C LYS A 137 20.09 -8.35 -2.92
N VAL A 138 19.64 -7.13 -3.16
CA VAL A 138 20.02 -6.30 -4.30
C VAL A 138 20.76 -5.05 -3.80
N LYS A 139 21.83 -4.65 -4.48
CA LYS A 139 22.54 -3.42 -4.16
C LYS A 139 21.69 -2.21 -4.60
N PRO A 140 21.44 -1.24 -3.71
CA PRO A 140 20.70 -0.03 -4.09
C PRO A 140 21.49 0.82 -5.10
N LEU A 141 20.76 1.57 -5.91
CA LEU A 141 21.32 2.52 -6.86
C LEU A 141 22.02 3.69 -6.15
N SER A 142 22.94 4.36 -6.85
CA SER A 142 23.53 5.60 -6.36
C SER A 142 22.48 6.70 -6.21
N LYS A 143 22.70 7.66 -5.32
CA LYS A 143 21.80 8.82 -5.13
C LYS A 143 21.56 9.55 -6.46
N LYS A 144 22.62 9.78 -7.27
CA LYS A 144 22.51 10.42 -8.58
C LYS A 144 21.61 9.66 -9.55
N ALA A 145 21.70 8.33 -9.59
CA ALA A 145 20.85 7.49 -10.44
C ALA A 145 19.38 7.56 -9.99
N VAL A 146 19.11 7.51 -8.67
CA VAL A 146 17.76 7.66 -8.13
C VAL A 146 17.14 9.03 -8.46
N GLU A 147 17.92 10.11 -8.35
CA GLU A 147 17.44 11.46 -8.69
C GLU A 147 17.12 11.60 -10.17
N SER A 148 17.97 11.03 -11.05
CA SER A 148 17.71 11.02 -12.50
C SER A 148 16.43 10.26 -12.84
N LEU A 149 16.20 9.09 -12.23
CA LEU A 149 14.97 8.31 -12.42
C LEU A 149 13.72 9.05 -11.93
N LYS A 150 13.80 9.70 -10.77
CA LYS A 150 12.68 10.50 -10.24
C LYS A 150 12.33 11.67 -11.16
N ARG A 151 13.34 12.33 -11.75
CA ARG A 151 13.12 13.41 -12.72
C ARG A 151 12.43 12.89 -13.97
N ALA A 152 12.95 11.82 -14.57
CA ALA A 152 12.38 11.20 -15.76
C ALA A 152 10.93 10.74 -15.54
N GLU A 153 10.62 10.12 -14.38
CA GLU A 153 9.25 9.70 -14.07
C GLU A 153 8.31 10.88 -13.90
N LYS A 154 8.77 11.98 -13.26
CA LYS A 154 7.99 13.20 -13.13
C LYS A 154 7.66 13.82 -14.48
N GLU A 155 8.64 13.90 -15.38
CA GLU A 155 8.47 14.40 -16.74
C GLU A 155 7.48 13.53 -17.53
N ALA A 156 7.61 12.20 -17.43
CA ALA A 156 6.67 11.26 -18.06
C ALA A 156 5.25 11.36 -17.50
N GLN A 157 5.09 11.65 -16.20
CA GLN A 157 3.77 11.87 -15.58
C GLN A 157 3.11 13.15 -16.11
N ILE A 158 3.87 14.23 -16.22
CA ILE A 158 3.38 15.50 -16.76
C ILE A 158 2.92 15.30 -18.21
N GLN A 159 3.74 14.63 -19.02
CA GLN A 159 3.40 14.35 -20.41
C GLN A 159 2.11 13.53 -20.53
N ARG A 160 1.97 12.47 -19.76
CA ARG A 160 0.73 11.66 -19.72
C ARG A 160 -0.50 12.44 -19.29
N GLN A 161 -0.35 13.41 -18.37
CA GLN A 161 -1.45 14.28 -17.96
C GLN A 161 -1.86 15.24 -19.07
N MET A 162 -0.89 15.85 -19.77
CA MET A 162 -1.16 16.74 -20.91
C MET A 162 -1.90 16.01 -22.03
N GLU A 163 -1.43 14.84 -22.43
CA GLU A 163 -2.09 13.99 -23.46
C GLU A 163 -3.52 13.58 -23.06
N ALA A 164 -3.73 13.30 -21.76
CA ALA A 164 -5.07 12.96 -21.25
C ALA A 164 -6.02 14.17 -21.27
N MET A 165 -5.51 15.38 -20.99
CA MET A 165 -6.29 16.61 -21.09
C MET A 165 -6.64 16.94 -22.54
N GLU A 166 -5.69 16.83 -23.48
CA GLU A 166 -5.92 17.06 -24.89
C GLU A 166 -7.00 16.11 -25.48
N LYS A 167 -6.95 14.82 -25.09
CA LYS A 167 -7.97 13.85 -25.49
C LYS A 167 -9.36 14.19 -24.96
N LYS A 168 -9.45 14.72 -23.71
CA LYS A 168 -10.74 15.17 -23.16
C LYS A 168 -11.32 16.35 -23.92
N VAL A 169 -10.50 17.38 -24.18
CA VAL A 169 -10.92 18.57 -24.93
C VAL A 169 -11.38 18.21 -26.35
N LYS A 170 -10.65 17.31 -27.04
CA LYS A 170 -11.08 16.84 -28.38
C LYS A 170 -12.42 16.08 -28.33
N GLY A 171 -12.61 15.18 -27.32
CA GLY A 171 -13.87 14.46 -27.20
C GLY A 171 -15.06 15.33 -26.80
N GLU A 172 -14.87 16.42 -26.07
CA GLU A 172 -15.90 17.37 -25.73
C GLU A 172 -16.28 18.24 -26.98
N ASN A 173 -15.29 18.65 -27.75
CA ASN A 173 -15.54 19.41 -29.02
C ASN A 173 -16.24 18.57 -30.08
N GLU A 174 -15.96 17.26 -30.17
CA GLU A 174 -16.65 16.34 -31.08
C GLU A 174 -18.13 16.13 -30.69
N LYS A 175 -18.41 16.03 -29.37
CA LYS A 175 -19.77 15.90 -28.85
C LYS A 175 -20.59 17.20 -29.10
N ALA A 176 -20.01 18.37 -28.85
CA ALA A 176 -20.69 19.64 -29.09
C ALA A 176 -21.05 19.84 -30.57
N LYS A 177 -20.23 19.38 -31.52
CA LYS A 177 -20.52 19.43 -32.98
C LYS A 177 -21.57 18.42 -33.43
N GLY A 178 -21.80 17.34 -32.69
CA GLY A 178 -22.82 16.33 -32.99
C GLY A 178 -24.21 16.67 -32.46
N GLU A 179 -24.36 17.66 -31.57
CA GLU A 179 -25.64 18.11 -31.01
C GLU A 179 -26.22 19.33 -31.78
N GLU A 180 -25.50 19.89 -32.77
CA GLU A 180 -25.95 21.00 -33.62
C GLU A 180 -26.56 20.53 -34.95
N ILE A 181 -26.82 19.26 -35.18
CA ILE A 181 -27.47 18.69 -36.36
C ILE A 181 -28.80 18.05 -35.95
#